data_1fd8545399b3b4c087404c1f90ddd22f
#
_entry.id   1fd8545399b3b4c087404c1f90ddd22f
#
_cell.length_a   1.000
_cell.length_b   1.000
_cell.length_c   1.000
_cell.angle_alpha   90.00
_cell.angle_beta   90.00
_cell.angle_gamma   90.00
#
_symmetry.space_group_name_H-M   'P 1'
#
loop_
_entity.id
_entity.type
_entity.pdbx_description
1 polymer ?
#
loop_
_entity_poly.entity_id
_entity_poly.type
_entity_poly.pdbx_seq_one_letter_code
_entity_poly.pdbx_strand_id
1 'polypeptide(L)'
;MKQTGYHRRAFIKTAALSGLGIALSGPLSKALANSSLKGGRIGVIGLDTEHGPHFARILNDPNAGDKYGGLKVVAAYPYGSRSIKSSVDSIPGHTESIKKQGVKIVDSIEDLLKEVDLVML
;
A
#
# COMPACT_ATOMS: atom_id res chain seq x y z
N MET A 1 -27.92 27.13 -15.19
CA MET A 1 -27.23 25.81 -15.23
C MET A 1 -27.65 25.00 -14.01
N LYS A 2 -28.39 23.93 -14.23
CA LYS A 2 -28.77 23.01 -13.15
C LYS A 2 -27.59 22.07 -12.93
N GLN A 3 -26.92 22.18 -11.79
CA GLN A 3 -25.94 21.19 -11.36
C GLN A 3 -26.72 19.92 -10.96
N THR A 4 -26.64 18.90 -11.78
CA THR A 4 -27.10 17.57 -11.41
C THR A 4 -26.08 16.98 -10.43
N GLY A 5 -26.33 17.19 -9.14
CA GLY A 5 -25.58 16.53 -8.10
C GLY A 5 -25.77 15.02 -8.18
N TYR A 6 -24.74 14.32 -8.60
CA TYR A 6 -24.69 12.86 -8.51
C TYR A 6 -24.69 12.49 -7.02
N HIS A 7 -25.86 12.10 -6.51
CA HIS A 7 -25.98 11.66 -5.13
C HIS A 7 -25.26 10.32 -4.93
N ARG A 8 -24.28 10.29 -4.06
CA ARG A 8 -23.53 9.07 -3.65
C ARG A 8 -24.46 7.90 -3.31
N ARG A 9 -25.65 8.21 -2.78
CA ARG A 9 -26.69 7.21 -2.49
C ARG A 9 -27.29 6.53 -3.74
N ALA A 10 -27.36 7.24 -4.87
CA ALA A 10 -27.83 6.67 -6.13
C ALA A 10 -26.80 5.70 -6.72
N PHE A 11 -25.51 6.03 -6.61
CA PHE A 11 -24.43 5.15 -7.03
C PHE A 11 -24.43 3.81 -6.26
N ILE A 12 -24.60 3.86 -4.93
CA ILE A 12 -24.66 2.66 -4.09
C ILE A 12 -25.88 1.79 -4.43
N LYS A 13 -27.04 2.40 -4.71
CA LYS A 13 -28.23 1.66 -5.13
C LYS A 13 -28.07 1.00 -6.50
N THR A 14 -27.44 1.69 -7.43
CA THR A 14 -27.18 1.14 -8.79
C THR A 14 -26.15 0.02 -8.75
N ALA A 15 -25.11 0.14 -7.92
CA ALA A 15 -24.14 -0.92 -7.73
C ALA A 15 -24.75 -2.18 -7.06
N ALA A 16 -25.70 -1.99 -6.13
CA ALA A 16 -26.40 -3.10 -5.49
C ALA A 16 -27.38 -3.83 -6.42
N LEU A 17 -28.00 -3.12 -7.37
CA LEU A 17 -28.94 -3.72 -8.34
C LEU A 17 -28.23 -4.43 -9.50
N SER A 18 -27.03 -3.99 -9.90
CA SER A 18 -26.24 -4.69 -10.92
C SER A 18 -25.52 -5.91 -10.37
N GLY A 19 -25.45 -6.11 -9.05
CA GLY A 19 -24.83 -7.27 -8.40
C GLY A 19 -25.71 -8.51 -8.31
N LEU A 20 -26.98 -8.45 -8.66
CA LEU A 20 -27.94 -9.56 -8.49
C LEU A 20 -28.06 -10.49 -9.71
N GLY A 21 -27.30 -10.30 -10.76
CA GLY A 21 -27.49 -11.03 -12.03
C GLY A 21 -26.32 -11.91 -12.48
N ILE A 22 -25.18 -11.84 -11.84
CA ILE A 22 -24.01 -12.65 -12.25
C ILE A 22 -23.60 -13.54 -11.07
N ALA A 23 -24.20 -14.73 -11.02
CA ALA A 23 -23.59 -15.82 -10.28
C ALA A 23 -22.23 -16.13 -10.95
N LEU A 24 -21.17 -15.47 -10.50
CA LEU A 24 -19.80 -15.79 -10.88
C LEU A 24 -19.38 -17.10 -10.22
N SER A 25 -20.04 -18.17 -10.60
CA SER A 25 -19.68 -19.55 -10.26
C SER A 25 -18.71 -20.14 -11.29
N GLY A 26 -17.73 -19.34 -11.72
CA GLY A 26 -16.76 -19.74 -12.75
C GLY A 26 -15.31 -19.55 -12.30
N PRO A 27 -14.34 -19.93 -13.15
CA PRO A 27 -12.91 -19.82 -12.86
C PRO A 27 -12.46 -18.38 -12.55
N LEU A 28 -13.22 -17.36 -13.00
CA LEU A 28 -12.93 -15.95 -12.70
C LEU A 28 -13.19 -15.59 -11.22
N SER A 29 -14.23 -16.16 -10.60
CA SER A 29 -14.49 -15.96 -9.17
C SER A 29 -13.42 -16.62 -8.29
N LYS A 30 -12.90 -17.76 -8.71
CA LYS A 30 -11.72 -18.39 -8.09
C LYS A 30 -10.46 -17.57 -8.28
N ALA A 31 -10.25 -16.96 -9.44
CA ALA A 31 -9.11 -16.08 -9.70
C ALA A 31 -9.18 -14.82 -8.84
N LEU A 32 -10.36 -14.22 -8.67
CA LEU A 32 -10.56 -13.05 -7.80
C LEU A 32 -10.46 -13.41 -6.31
N ALA A 33 -10.91 -14.59 -5.90
CA ALA A 33 -10.79 -15.06 -4.52
C ALA A 33 -9.38 -15.55 -4.19
N ASN A 34 -8.62 -16.04 -5.17
CA ASN A 34 -7.22 -16.45 -5.02
C ASN A 34 -6.21 -15.31 -5.20
N SER A 35 -6.65 -14.12 -5.57
CA SER A 35 -5.84 -12.90 -5.43
C SER A 35 -5.77 -12.44 -3.97
N SER A 36 -5.79 -13.38 -3.03
CA SER A 36 -5.35 -13.11 -1.68
C SER A 36 -3.90 -12.66 -1.75
N LEU A 37 -3.63 -11.47 -1.25
CA LEU A 37 -2.32 -10.81 -1.20
C LEU A 37 -1.31 -11.58 -0.30
N LYS A 38 -1.38 -12.92 -0.31
CA LYS A 38 -0.43 -13.76 0.41
C LYS A 38 0.97 -13.55 -0.15
N GLY A 39 1.85 -13.04 0.68
CA GLY A 39 3.22 -12.78 0.30
C GLY A 39 3.40 -11.55 -0.60
N GLY A 40 2.47 -10.60 -0.58
CA GLY A 40 2.57 -9.36 -1.35
C GLY A 40 3.75 -8.47 -0.91
N ARG A 41 4.41 -7.87 -1.89
CA ARG A 41 5.53 -6.95 -1.69
C ARG A 41 4.99 -5.53 -1.55
N ILE A 42 5.35 -4.86 -0.47
CA ILE A 42 4.90 -3.50 -0.16
C ILE A 42 6.05 -2.51 -0.41
N GLY A 43 5.73 -1.43 -1.12
CA GLY A 43 6.58 -0.25 -1.23
C GLY A 43 6.09 0.87 -0.33
N VAL A 44 6.99 1.59 0.31
CA VAL A 44 6.69 2.78 1.10
C VAL A 44 7.11 4.02 0.35
N ILE A 45 6.18 4.96 0.15
CA ILE A 45 6.48 6.29 -0.37
C ILE A 45 6.37 7.29 0.77
N GLY A 46 7.47 7.94 1.10
CA GLY A 46 7.56 8.89 2.19
C GLY A 46 8.20 8.30 3.44
N LEU A 47 9.26 8.96 3.91
CA LEU A 47 10.00 8.60 5.13
C LEU A 47 10.18 9.80 6.05
N ASP A 48 9.31 10.78 5.95
CA ASP A 48 9.31 11.97 6.80
C ASP A 48 8.58 11.75 8.15
N THR A 49 7.97 10.58 8.32
CA THR A 49 7.36 10.15 9.58
C THR A 49 7.86 8.77 9.99
N GLU A 50 7.66 8.39 11.25
CA GLU A 50 8.02 7.07 11.76
C GLU A 50 7.15 5.92 11.23
N HIS A 51 6.06 6.21 10.54
CA HIS A 51 5.11 5.18 10.11
C HIS A 51 5.76 4.14 9.20
N GLY A 52 6.53 4.57 8.19
CA GLY A 52 7.23 3.66 7.27
C GLY A 52 8.14 2.67 8.00
N PRO A 53 9.14 3.13 8.78
CA PRO A 53 10.00 2.25 9.57
C PRO A 53 9.22 1.39 10.59
N HIS A 54 8.16 1.93 11.20
CA HIS A 54 7.36 1.19 12.17
C HIS A 54 6.60 0.02 11.53
N PHE A 55 5.93 0.27 10.41
CA PHE A 55 5.23 -0.79 9.68
C PHE A 55 6.21 -1.82 9.09
N ALA A 56 7.36 -1.39 8.58
CA ALA A 56 8.38 -2.31 8.12
C ALA A 56 8.84 -3.25 9.24
N ARG A 57 9.05 -2.74 10.45
CA ARG A 57 9.42 -3.55 11.60
C ARG A 57 8.38 -4.61 11.94
N ILE A 58 7.09 -4.25 11.90
CA ILE A 58 5.99 -5.17 12.20
C ILE A 58 5.85 -6.23 11.10
N LEU A 59 5.83 -5.82 9.84
CA LEU A 59 5.56 -6.70 8.70
C LEU A 59 6.76 -7.59 8.36
N ASN A 60 7.98 -7.10 8.58
CA ASN A 60 9.20 -7.82 8.27
C ASN A 60 9.73 -8.64 9.48
N ASP A 61 9.03 -8.63 10.62
CA ASP A 61 9.40 -9.42 11.78
C ASP A 61 9.43 -10.91 11.40
N PRO A 62 10.57 -11.60 11.55
CA PRO A 62 10.68 -13.04 11.28
C PRO A 62 9.72 -13.89 12.12
N ASN A 63 9.33 -13.41 13.30
CA ASN A 63 8.43 -14.12 14.21
C ASN A 63 6.95 -13.88 13.90
N ALA A 64 6.63 -13.02 12.95
CA ALA A 64 5.23 -12.72 12.60
C ALA A 64 4.53 -13.91 11.93
N GLY A 65 5.28 -14.82 11.28
CA GLY A 65 4.71 -15.95 10.56
C GLY A 65 3.65 -15.49 9.55
N ASP A 66 2.51 -16.15 9.53
CA ASP A 66 1.38 -15.81 8.63
C ASP A 66 0.42 -14.75 9.20
N LYS A 67 0.75 -14.14 10.33
CA LYS A 67 -0.12 -13.18 11.02
C LYS A 67 -0.59 -12.03 10.11
N TYR A 68 0.27 -11.60 9.21
CA TYR A 68 -0.01 -10.52 8.26
C TYR A 68 -0.08 -11.02 6.81
N GLY A 69 -0.45 -12.28 6.61
CA GLY A 69 -0.60 -12.87 5.27
C GLY A 69 0.70 -12.97 4.48
N GLY A 70 1.86 -12.93 5.13
CA GLY A 70 3.17 -12.94 4.47
C GLY A 70 3.53 -11.63 3.76
N LEU A 71 2.80 -10.54 4.01
CA LEU A 71 3.13 -9.21 3.49
C LEU A 71 4.48 -8.74 4.01
N LYS A 72 5.31 -8.18 3.14
CA LYS A 72 6.63 -7.64 3.47
C LYS A 72 6.84 -6.28 2.85
N VAL A 73 7.43 -5.37 3.60
CA VAL A 73 7.97 -4.13 3.06
C VAL A 73 9.32 -4.43 2.42
N VAL A 74 9.45 -4.20 1.12
CA VAL A 74 10.65 -4.58 0.36
C VAL A 74 11.40 -3.40 -0.25
N ALA A 75 10.71 -2.29 -0.51
CA ALA A 75 11.30 -1.09 -1.07
C ALA A 75 10.70 0.17 -0.44
N ALA A 76 11.49 1.24 -0.42
CA ALA A 76 11.05 2.55 0.05
C ALA A 76 11.66 3.67 -0.78
N TYR A 77 10.83 4.69 -1.05
CA TYR A 77 11.27 5.94 -1.65
C TYR A 77 11.29 7.03 -0.57
N PRO A 78 12.48 7.56 -0.22
CA PRO A 78 12.65 8.49 0.90
C PRO A 78 12.22 9.91 0.51
N TYR A 79 10.93 10.10 0.35
CA TYR A 79 10.33 11.40 0.03
C TYR A 79 9.64 11.99 1.27
N GLY A 80 9.45 13.30 1.26
CA GLY A 80 8.72 14.03 2.29
C GLY A 80 8.64 15.50 1.95
N SER A 81 8.04 16.29 2.83
CA SER A 81 7.96 17.74 2.65
C SER A 81 9.36 18.37 2.61
N ARG A 82 9.59 19.21 1.63
CA ARG A 82 10.85 20.00 1.50
C ARG A 82 10.79 21.34 2.24
N SER A 83 9.59 21.76 2.61
CA SER A 83 9.36 23.05 3.27
C SER A 83 9.16 22.93 4.79
N ILE A 84 8.86 21.75 5.28
CA ILE A 84 8.69 21.47 6.71
C ILE A 84 10.02 20.96 7.28
N LYS A 85 10.63 21.77 8.15
CA LYS A 85 11.96 21.46 8.70
C LYS A 85 12.01 20.11 9.40
N SER A 86 11.03 19.78 10.23
CA SER A 86 10.97 18.49 10.93
C SER A 86 10.90 17.29 9.97
N SER A 87 10.20 17.44 8.86
CA SER A 87 10.14 16.44 7.80
C SER A 87 11.52 16.21 7.18
N VAL A 88 12.17 17.29 6.75
CA VAL A 88 13.52 17.24 6.16
C VAL A 88 14.54 16.61 7.11
N ASP A 89 14.52 17.00 8.38
CA ASP A 89 15.46 16.52 9.40
C ASP A 89 15.25 15.02 9.73
N SER A 90 14.03 14.51 9.61
CA SER A 90 13.67 13.13 9.98
C SER A 90 14.02 12.10 8.90
N ILE A 91 13.97 12.48 7.62
CA ILE A 91 14.14 11.55 6.49
C ILE A 91 15.45 10.73 6.56
N PRO A 92 16.63 11.32 6.83
CA PRO A 92 17.87 10.53 6.91
C PRO A 92 17.83 9.44 7.99
N GLY A 93 17.33 9.77 9.18
CA GLY A 93 17.23 8.81 10.30
C GLY A 93 16.24 7.69 10.00
N HIS A 94 15.07 8.02 9.44
CA HIS A 94 14.07 7.03 9.06
C HIS A 94 14.55 6.15 7.90
N THR A 95 15.30 6.71 6.94
CA THR A 95 15.91 5.96 5.84
C THR A 95 16.88 4.91 6.36
N GLU A 96 17.77 5.28 7.29
CA GLU A 96 18.68 4.31 7.90
C GLU A 96 17.95 3.26 8.75
N SER A 97 16.90 3.68 9.46
CA SER A 97 16.06 2.75 10.24
C SER A 97 15.38 1.70 9.36
N ILE A 98 14.79 2.10 8.25
CA ILE A 98 14.08 1.16 7.36
C ILE A 98 15.05 0.26 6.58
N LYS A 99 16.24 0.75 6.22
CA LYS A 99 17.31 -0.07 5.62
C LYS A 99 17.73 -1.24 6.53
N LYS A 100 17.79 -1.02 7.84
CA LYS A 100 18.09 -2.07 8.82
C LYS A 100 17.04 -3.18 8.88
N GLN A 101 15.85 -2.92 8.35
CA GLN A 101 14.76 -3.92 8.21
C GLN A 101 14.88 -4.74 6.90
N GLY A 102 15.95 -4.57 6.13
CA GLY A 102 16.14 -5.23 4.83
C GLY A 102 15.37 -4.58 3.68
N VAL A 103 14.91 -3.35 3.85
CA VAL A 103 14.17 -2.61 2.83
C VAL A 103 15.13 -1.89 1.89
N LYS A 104 14.96 -2.08 0.59
CA LYS A 104 15.75 -1.41 -0.44
C LYS A 104 15.28 0.04 -0.60
N ILE A 105 16.22 0.98 -0.63
CA ILE A 105 15.94 2.37 -0.96
C ILE A 105 16.04 2.56 -2.47
N VAL A 106 15.03 3.18 -3.05
CA VAL A 106 14.97 3.50 -4.49
C VAL A 106 14.97 5.01 -4.72
N ASP A 107 15.38 5.43 -5.90
CA ASP A 107 15.59 6.84 -6.25
C ASP A 107 14.36 7.48 -6.92
N SER A 108 13.38 6.68 -7.29
CA SER A 108 12.16 7.16 -7.94
C SER A 108 10.93 6.31 -7.57
N ILE A 109 9.75 6.90 -7.76
CA ILE A 109 8.48 6.19 -7.62
C ILE A 109 8.36 5.11 -8.71
N GLU A 110 8.80 5.39 -9.92
CA GLU A 110 8.80 4.46 -11.03
C GLU A 110 9.59 3.18 -10.71
N ASP A 111 10.75 3.33 -10.09
CA ASP A 111 11.55 2.18 -9.68
C ASP A 111 10.91 1.41 -8.53
N LEU A 112 10.28 2.11 -7.60
CA LEU A 112 9.51 1.46 -6.53
C LEU A 112 8.38 0.60 -7.11
N LEU A 113 7.60 1.14 -8.04
CA LEU A 113 6.45 0.45 -8.62
C LEU A 113 6.81 -0.81 -9.41
N LYS A 114 8.02 -0.90 -9.93
CA LYS A 114 8.52 -2.11 -10.60
C LYS A 114 8.78 -3.27 -9.63
N GLU A 115 9.00 -2.98 -8.36
CA GLU A 115 9.43 -3.96 -7.37
C GLU A 115 8.33 -4.41 -6.42
N VAL A 116 7.15 -3.77 -6.45
CA VAL A 116 6.12 -3.96 -5.43
C VAL A 116 4.75 -4.27 -6.02
N ASP A 117 3.90 -4.87 -5.21
CA ASP A 117 2.52 -5.20 -5.55
C ASP A 117 1.54 -4.23 -4.91
N LEU A 118 1.96 -3.58 -3.82
CA LEU A 118 1.19 -2.63 -3.02
C LEU A 118 2.04 -1.42 -2.66
N VAL A 119 1.40 -0.28 -2.50
CA VAL A 119 2.05 0.94 -2.04
C VAL A 119 1.38 1.45 -0.77
N MET A 120 2.19 1.85 0.18
CA MET A 120 1.80 2.53 1.41
C MET A 120 2.33 3.97 1.35
N LEU A 121 1.46 4.95 1.63
CA LEU A 121 1.73 6.38 1.68
C LEU A 121 1.68 6.90 3.12
#